data_ae03c60585bba915a138daeae4133097
#
_entry.id   ae03c60585bba915a138daeae4133097
#
_cell.length_a   1.000
_cell.length_b   1.000
_cell.length_c   1.000
_cell.angle_alpha   90.00
_cell.angle_beta   90.00
_cell.angle_gamma   90.00
#
_symmetry.space_group_name_H-M   'P 1'
#
loop_
_entity.id
_entity.type
_entity.pdbx_description
1 polymer ?
#
loop_
_entity_poly.entity_id
_entity_poly.type
_entity_poly.pdbx_seq_one_letter_code
_entity_poly.pdbx_strand_id
1 'polypeptide(L)'
;MRDKLPFDIDGVVYKVNSLAAQRQLGFVTREPRWAVAHKYPAQEELTTVLAIEVQVGRTGKLTPVAKLAPVFVGGVTVTNATLHNEDEARRKDVRVGDTVVVRRAGDVIPEVVSVVLEKRLQDAQIFTMLHQCPVCGSPAVREEGEADYRCTGGLFCPAQSKQALI
;
A
#
# COMPACT_ATOMS: atom_id res chain seq x y z
N MET A 1 -9.07 0.76 -25.41
CA MET A 1 -7.70 0.92 -25.98
C MET A 1 -6.66 0.19 -25.13
N ARG A 2 -6.75 0.25 -23.78
CA ARG A 2 -5.89 -0.45 -22.84
C ARG A 2 -5.85 -1.98 -23.08
N ASP A 3 -7.03 -2.60 -23.24
CA ASP A 3 -7.18 -4.05 -23.37
C ASP A 3 -6.73 -4.62 -24.73
N LYS A 4 -6.29 -3.78 -25.66
CA LYS A 4 -5.81 -4.18 -27.00
C LYS A 4 -4.29 -4.19 -27.11
N LEU A 5 -3.58 -3.80 -26.06
CA LEU A 5 -2.12 -3.78 -26.05
C LEU A 5 -1.58 -5.12 -25.52
N PRO A 6 -0.46 -5.62 -26.05
CA PRO A 6 0.17 -6.85 -25.58
C PRO A 6 0.94 -6.68 -24.25
N PHE A 7 0.78 -5.54 -23.58
CA PHE A 7 1.39 -5.18 -22.31
C PHE A 7 0.47 -4.28 -21.49
N ASP A 8 0.62 -4.32 -20.18
CA ASP A 8 -0.12 -3.47 -19.26
C ASP A 8 0.43 -2.04 -19.26
N ILE A 9 -0.50 -1.06 -19.22
CA ILE A 9 -0.19 0.35 -19.07
C ILE A 9 -1.00 0.96 -17.92
N ASP A 10 -0.37 1.84 -17.14
CA ASP A 10 -0.99 2.56 -16.02
C ASP A 10 -1.41 4.00 -16.39
N GLY A 11 -1.01 4.45 -17.55
CA GLY A 11 -1.37 5.76 -18.08
C GLY A 11 -0.73 6.07 -19.42
N VAL A 12 -0.96 7.27 -19.90
CA VAL A 12 -0.37 7.82 -21.13
C VAL A 12 0.23 9.20 -20.87
N VAL A 13 1.25 9.56 -21.62
CA VAL A 13 1.86 10.89 -21.56
C VAL A 13 1.61 11.59 -22.89
N TYR A 14 0.96 12.75 -22.81
CA TYR A 14 0.80 13.65 -23.96
C TYR A 14 1.96 14.63 -23.98
N LYS A 15 2.60 14.76 -25.11
CA LYS A 15 3.69 15.72 -25.32
C LYS A 15 3.41 16.59 -26.52
N VAL A 16 3.76 17.88 -26.43
CA VAL A 16 3.74 18.77 -27.58
C VAL A 16 4.75 18.28 -28.62
N ASN A 17 4.31 18.01 -29.84
CA ASN A 17 5.16 17.44 -30.88
C ASN A 17 6.17 18.42 -31.51
N SER A 18 5.85 19.72 -31.50
CA SER A 18 6.73 20.75 -32.04
C SER A 18 7.88 21.08 -31.08
N LEU A 19 9.12 20.84 -31.48
CA LEU A 19 10.31 21.20 -30.70
C LEU A 19 10.44 22.70 -30.44
N ALA A 20 10.00 23.54 -31.39
CA ALA A 20 9.98 24.98 -31.22
C ALA A 20 8.99 25.39 -30.10
N ALA A 21 7.78 24.81 -30.12
CA ALA A 21 6.80 25.04 -29.07
C ALA A 21 7.25 24.48 -27.67
N GLN A 22 7.94 23.35 -27.64
CA GLN A 22 8.53 22.84 -26.40
C GLN A 22 9.54 23.83 -25.80
N ARG A 23 10.38 24.44 -26.62
CA ARG A 23 11.34 25.47 -26.19
C ARG A 23 10.65 26.70 -25.63
N GLN A 24 9.56 27.15 -26.28
CA GLN A 24 8.77 28.29 -25.82
C GLN A 24 8.08 28.01 -24.46
N LEU A 25 7.50 26.82 -24.28
CA LEU A 25 6.82 26.43 -23.06
C LEU A 25 7.79 26.21 -21.90
N GLY A 26 8.98 25.68 -22.18
CA GLY A 26 10.04 25.47 -21.19
C GLY A 26 9.70 24.49 -20.09
N PHE A 27 10.28 24.75 -18.92
CA PHE A 27 10.17 23.91 -17.72
C PHE A 27 9.72 24.72 -16.51
N VAL A 28 9.11 24.06 -15.52
CA VAL A 28 8.85 24.57 -14.20
C VAL A 28 9.61 23.68 -13.23
N THR A 29 10.61 24.24 -12.54
CA THR A 29 11.50 23.51 -11.61
C THR A 29 12.17 22.32 -12.33
N ARG A 30 11.59 21.13 -12.24
CA ARG A 30 12.11 19.88 -12.85
C ARG A 30 11.15 19.27 -13.87
N GLU A 31 10.00 19.88 -14.08
CA GLU A 31 8.95 19.32 -14.90
C GLU A 31 8.76 20.11 -16.21
N PRO A 32 8.61 19.44 -17.37
CA PRO A 32 8.33 20.08 -18.63
C PRO A 32 6.89 20.61 -18.66
N ARG A 33 6.71 21.87 -19.09
CA ARG A 33 5.38 22.46 -19.29
C ARG A 33 4.69 21.98 -20.58
N TRP A 34 5.40 21.26 -21.42
CA TRP A 34 4.94 20.72 -22.69
C TRP A 34 4.56 19.23 -22.64
N ALA A 35 4.54 18.63 -21.44
CA ALA A 35 4.14 17.24 -21.24
C ALA A 35 3.12 17.12 -20.10
N VAL A 36 2.08 16.29 -20.29
CA VAL A 36 1.06 16.01 -19.30
C VAL A 36 0.84 14.50 -19.21
N ALA A 37 0.94 13.95 -18.01
CA ALA A 37 0.60 12.56 -17.75
C ALA A 37 -0.89 12.42 -17.43
N HIS A 38 -1.56 11.52 -18.13
CA HIS A 38 -2.92 11.05 -17.81
C HIS A 38 -2.83 9.64 -17.27
N LYS A 39 -2.98 9.49 -15.96
CA LYS A 39 -2.99 8.19 -15.28
C LYS A 39 -4.37 7.57 -15.34
N TYR A 40 -4.43 6.29 -15.71
CA TYR A 40 -5.68 5.56 -15.66
C TYR A 40 -6.10 5.30 -14.20
N PRO A 41 -7.40 5.11 -13.95
CA PRO A 41 -7.87 4.67 -12.65
C PRO A 41 -7.16 3.39 -12.22
N ALA A 42 -6.84 3.31 -10.94
CA ALA A 42 -6.30 2.10 -10.35
C ALA A 42 -7.26 0.93 -10.54
N GLN A 43 -6.73 -0.27 -10.79
CA GLN A 43 -7.54 -1.47 -10.84
C GLN A 43 -7.90 -1.91 -9.43
N GLU A 44 -9.15 -2.34 -9.26
CA GLU A 44 -9.70 -2.83 -8.00
C GLU A 44 -10.28 -4.22 -8.21
N GLU A 45 -10.02 -5.10 -7.25
CA GLU A 45 -10.55 -6.47 -7.26
C GLU A 45 -10.98 -6.88 -5.85
N LEU A 46 -11.89 -7.86 -5.79
CA LEU A 46 -12.37 -8.42 -4.53
C LEU A 46 -11.55 -9.64 -4.14
N THR A 47 -11.18 -9.70 -2.86
CA THR A 47 -10.52 -10.87 -2.29
C THR A 47 -10.86 -11.04 -0.81
N THR A 48 -10.43 -12.15 -0.21
CA THR A 48 -10.70 -12.47 1.19
C THR A 48 -9.43 -12.27 2.03
N VAL A 49 -9.57 -11.67 3.21
CA VAL A 49 -8.50 -11.55 4.20
C VAL A 49 -8.32 -12.88 4.92
N LEU A 50 -7.18 -13.51 4.75
CA LEU A 50 -6.84 -14.78 5.39
C LEU A 50 -6.24 -14.59 6.78
N ALA A 51 -5.43 -13.54 6.96
CA ALA A 51 -4.79 -13.16 8.21
C ALA A 51 -4.40 -11.68 8.18
N ILE A 52 -4.12 -11.10 9.35
CA ILE A 52 -3.51 -9.77 9.47
C ILE A 52 -2.22 -9.92 10.26
N GLU A 53 -1.10 -9.58 9.64
CA GLU A 53 0.23 -9.66 10.25
C GLU A 53 0.81 -8.26 10.44
N VAL A 54 1.73 -8.11 11.37
CA VAL A 54 2.44 -6.84 11.60
C VAL A 54 3.88 -6.99 11.13
N GLN A 55 4.26 -6.16 10.16
CA GLN A 55 5.62 -6.08 9.64
C GLN A 55 6.37 -4.92 10.30
N VAL A 56 7.68 -5.11 10.49
CA VAL A 56 8.58 -4.10 11.08
C VAL A 56 9.46 -3.53 9.98
N GLY A 57 9.31 -2.24 9.73
CA GLY A 57 10.10 -1.51 8.73
C GLY A 57 11.49 -1.09 9.23
N ARG A 58 12.28 -0.53 8.33
CA ARG A 58 13.66 -0.05 8.59
C ARG A 58 13.77 0.91 9.78
N THR A 59 12.79 1.78 9.95
CA THR A 59 12.73 2.78 11.04
C THR A 59 12.03 2.25 12.30
N GLY A 60 11.79 0.93 12.38
CA GLY A 60 11.01 0.33 13.46
C GLY A 60 9.51 0.47 13.32
N LYS A 61 9.00 1.15 12.29
CA LYS A 61 7.56 1.32 12.07
C LYS A 61 6.87 -0.05 11.96
N LEU A 62 5.83 -0.25 12.76
CA LEU A 62 4.96 -1.41 12.71
C LEU A 62 3.82 -1.14 11.74
N THR A 63 3.78 -1.91 10.67
CA THR A 63 2.76 -1.76 9.62
C THR A 63 1.89 -3.00 9.58
N PRO A 64 0.57 -2.88 9.80
CA PRO A 64 -0.34 -4.00 9.63
C PRO A 64 -0.52 -4.29 8.13
N VAL A 65 -0.41 -5.57 7.79
CA VAL A 65 -0.52 -6.09 6.42
C VAL A 65 -1.55 -7.19 6.39
N ALA A 66 -2.54 -7.04 5.53
CA ALA A 66 -3.53 -8.09 5.28
C ALA A 66 -2.93 -9.16 4.36
N LYS A 67 -2.93 -10.41 4.80
CA LYS A 67 -2.71 -11.59 3.96
C LYS A 67 -4.00 -11.91 3.24
N LEU A 68 -3.93 -12.03 1.94
CA LEU A 68 -5.10 -12.15 1.06
C LEU A 68 -5.10 -13.49 0.32
N ALA A 69 -6.29 -13.98 0.02
CA ALA A 69 -6.42 -14.98 -1.02
C ALA A 69 -5.85 -14.42 -2.33
N PRO A 70 -5.04 -15.18 -3.08
CA PRO A 70 -4.40 -14.68 -4.30
C PRO A 70 -5.43 -14.09 -5.27
N VAL A 71 -5.20 -12.86 -5.70
CA VAL A 71 -6.06 -12.14 -6.64
C VAL A 71 -5.22 -11.41 -7.67
N PHE A 72 -5.67 -11.40 -8.92
CA PHE A 72 -4.97 -10.73 -10.01
C PHE A 72 -5.45 -9.28 -10.13
N VAL A 73 -4.56 -8.33 -9.82
CA VAL A 73 -4.84 -6.88 -9.84
C VAL A 73 -3.67 -6.15 -10.47
N GLY A 74 -3.96 -5.28 -11.44
CA GLY A 74 -2.93 -4.44 -12.04
C GLY A 74 -1.77 -5.21 -12.67
N GLY A 75 -2.06 -6.32 -13.36
CA GLY A 75 -1.06 -7.12 -14.06
C GLY A 75 -0.24 -8.08 -13.19
N VAL A 76 -0.53 -8.19 -11.89
CA VAL A 76 0.18 -9.09 -10.96
C VAL A 76 -0.76 -9.81 -10.01
N THR A 77 -0.32 -10.97 -9.52
CA THR A 77 -1.02 -11.67 -8.43
C THR A 77 -0.65 -11.05 -7.09
N VAL A 78 -1.65 -10.53 -6.40
CA VAL A 78 -1.52 -9.90 -5.09
C VAL A 78 -1.93 -10.91 -4.01
N THR A 79 -1.06 -11.08 -3.02
CA THR A 79 -1.28 -11.92 -1.83
C THR A 79 -1.20 -11.14 -0.53
N ASN A 80 -0.74 -9.89 -0.58
CA ASN A 80 -0.61 -9.01 0.57
C ASN A 80 -1.03 -7.60 0.19
N ALA A 81 -1.71 -6.91 1.11
CA ALA A 81 -2.03 -5.50 0.95
C ALA A 81 -1.79 -4.75 2.26
N THR A 82 -1.30 -3.53 2.16
CA THR A 82 -1.07 -2.69 3.34
C THR A 82 -2.39 -2.18 3.92
N LEU A 83 -2.42 -2.10 5.26
CA LEU A 83 -3.45 -1.39 6.01
C LEU A 83 -2.93 -0.05 6.54
N HIS A 84 -1.70 0.34 6.16
CA HIS A 84 -0.98 1.56 6.49
C HIS A 84 -0.62 1.71 7.98
N ASN A 85 -1.60 1.77 8.87
CA ASN A 85 -1.44 1.88 10.33
C ASN A 85 -2.69 1.38 11.05
N GLU A 86 -2.65 1.41 12.39
CA GLU A 86 -3.79 0.97 13.21
C GLU A 86 -5.05 1.80 12.98
N ASP A 87 -4.90 3.13 12.88
CA ASP A 87 -6.06 4.04 12.73
C ASP A 87 -6.78 3.78 11.42
N GLU A 88 -6.04 3.55 10.33
CA GLU A 88 -6.62 3.18 9.03
C GLU A 88 -7.27 1.79 9.05
N ALA A 89 -6.62 0.82 9.70
CA ALA A 89 -7.19 -0.52 9.85
C ALA A 89 -8.49 -0.49 10.65
N ARG A 90 -8.56 0.32 11.71
CA ARG A 90 -9.79 0.53 12.49
C ARG A 90 -10.85 1.31 11.73
N ARG A 91 -10.47 2.36 11.02
CA ARG A 91 -11.40 3.17 10.22
C ARG A 91 -12.09 2.33 9.15
N LYS A 92 -11.34 1.44 8.52
CA LYS A 92 -11.86 0.50 7.52
C LYS A 92 -12.54 -0.72 8.15
N ASP A 93 -12.34 -0.92 9.45
CA ASP A 93 -12.82 -2.08 10.23
C ASP A 93 -12.54 -3.42 9.54
N VAL A 94 -11.28 -3.59 9.10
CA VAL A 94 -10.84 -4.82 8.41
C VAL A 94 -10.63 -5.94 9.42
N ARG A 95 -11.23 -7.09 9.17
CA ARG A 95 -11.15 -8.28 10.02
C ARG A 95 -10.72 -9.51 9.23
N VAL A 96 -10.18 -10.49 9.92
CA VAL A 96 -9.87 -11.79 9.31
C VAL A 96 -11.17 -12.46 8.86
N GLY A 97 -11.18 -12.97 7.64
CA GLY A 97 -12.36 -13.56 6.99
C GLY A 97 -13.21 -12.57 6.17
N ASP A 98 -12.95 -11.26 6.28
CA ASP A 98 -13.67 -10.26 5.50
C ASP A 98 -13.36 -10.36 3.99
N THR A 99 -14.37 -10.08 3.18
CA THR A 99 -14.17 -9.76 1.76
C THR A 99 -13.81 -8.28 1.63
N VAL A 100 -12.70 -7.98 0.99
CA VAL A 100 -12.17 -6.62 0.83
C VAL A 100 -11.97 -6.25 -0.62
N VAL A 101 -12.05 -4.95 -0.90
CA VAL A 101 -11.63 -4.35 -2.17
C VAL A 101 -10.16 -4.01 -2.06
N VAL A 102 -9.35 -4.57 -2.95
CA VAL A 102 -7.92 -4.29 -3.06
C VAL A 102 -7.65 -3.48 -4.29
N ARG A 103 -6.86 -2.42 -4.15
CA ARG A 103 -6.46 -1.53 -5.23
C ARG A 103 -4.96 -1.59 -5.45
N ARG A 104 -4.58 -1.58 -6.74
CA ARG A 104 -3.19 -1.39 -7.15
C ARG A 104 -3.11 -0.45 -8.34
N ALA A 105 -2.25 0.55 -8.26
CA ALA A 105 -1.94 1.48 -9.33
C ALA A 105 -0.46 1.33 -9.73
N GLY A 106 -0.17 0.81 -10.92
CA GLY A 106 1.19 0.62 -11.43
C GLY A 106 2.06 -0.19 -10.46
N ASP A 107 3.27 0.28 -10.17
CA ASP A 107 4.22 -0.35 -9.24
C ASP A 107 4.02 0.03 -7.76
N VAL A 108 2.85 0.58 -7.41
CA VAL A 108 2.54 0.94 -6.03
C VAL A 108 2.19 -0.33 -5.22
N ILE A 109 2.53 -0.31 -3.92
CA ILE A 109 2.17 -1.37 -2.98
C ILE A 109 0.64 -1.50 -2.93
N PRO A 110 0.08 -2.72 -3.10
CA PRO A 110 -1.35 -2.94 -3.01
C PRO A 110 -1.90 -2.50 -1.65
N GLU A 111 -3.06 -1.85 -1.65
CA GLU A 111 -3.74 -1.42 -0.43
C GLU A 111 -5.17 -1.94 -0.35
N VAL A 112 -5.66 -2.15 0.85
CA VAL A 112 -7.07 -2.40 1.11
C VAL A 112 -7.81 -1.06 1.07
N VAL A 113 -8.78 -0.94 0.17
CA VAL A 113 -9.59 0.28 0.01
C VAL A 113 -10.76 0.27 0.99
N SER A 114 -11.54 -0.81 1.00
CA SER A 114 -12.75 -0.94 1.81
C SER A 114 -13.10 -2.40 2.07
N VAL A 115 -13.99 -2.61 3.00
CA VAL A 115 -14.57 -3.92 3.35
C VAL A 115 -15.97 -4.03 2.80
N VAL A 116 -16.32 -5.21 2.27
CA VAL A 116 -17.69 -5.54 1.83
C VAL A 116 -18.44 -6.11 3.03
N LEU A 117 -19.11 -5.25 3.79
CA LEU A 117 -19.78 -5.60 5.04
C LEU A 117 -20.89 -6.65 4.87
N GLU A 118 -21.53 -6.69 3.71
CA GLU A 118 -22.58 -7.66 3.38
C GLU A 118 -22.10 -9.12 3.40
N LYS A 119 -20.80 -9.32 3.20
CA LYS A 119 -20.17 -10.65 3.18
C LYS A 119 -19.41 -10.98 4.47
N ARG A 120 -19.51 -10.14 5.50
CA ARG A 120 -18.82 -10.34 6.77
C ARG A 120 -19.40 -11.52 7.54
N LEU A 121 -18.52 -12.34 8.09
CA LEU A 121 -18.89 -13.40 9.03
C LEU A 121 -19.22 -12.80 10.41
N GLN A 122 -20.20 -13.40 11.11
CA GLN A 122 -20.66 -12.89 12.44
C GLN A 122 -19.56 -12.93 13.51
N ASP A 123 -18.61 -13.87 13.40
CA ASP A 123 -17.53 -14.11 14.37
C ASP A 123 -16.24 -13.37 14.01
N ALA A 124 -16.26 -12.46 13.03
CA ALA A 124 -15.07 -11.75 12.60
C ALA A 124 -14.50 -10.87 13.73
N GLN A 125 -13.28 -11.20 14.19
CA GLN A 125 -12.61 -10.49 15.28
C GLN A 125 -11.99 -9.18 14.81
N ILE A 126 -12.13 -8.14 15.65
CA ILE A 126 -11.54 -6.83 15.42
C ILE A 126 -10.01 -6.96 15.52
N PHE A 127 -9.30 -6.37 14.57
CA PHE A 127 -7.85 -6.29 14.62
C PHE A 127 -7.40 -5.37 15.76
N THR A 128 -6.45 -5.86 16.55
CA THR A 128 -5.78 -5.08 17.60
C THR A 128 -4.29 -5.04 17.31
N MET A 129 -3.72 -3.83 17.36
CA MET A 129 -2.30 -3.63 17.12
C MET A 129 -1.45 -4.25 18.22
N LEU A 130 -0.27 -4.73 17.85
CA LEU A 130 0.69 -5.26 18.80
C LEU A 130 1.43 -4.11 19.51
N HIS A 131 1.51 -4.19 20.84
CA HIS A 131 2.30 -3.28 21.67
C HIS A 131 3.73 -3.77 21.92
N GLN A 132 4.10 -4.89 21.30
CA GLN A 132 5.45 -5.45 21.29
C GLN A 132 5.86 -5.79 19.88
N CYS A 133 7.15 -5.61 19.60
CA CYS A 133 7.71 -5.96 18.31
C CYS A 133 7.64 -7.48 18.09
N PRO A 134 7.03 -7.95 16.99
CA PRO A 134 6.91 -9.38 16.73
C PRO A 134 8.25 -10.07 16.41
N VAL A 135 9.31 -9.28 16.18
CA VAL A 135 10.62 -9.80 15.79
C VAL A 135 11.60 -9.85 16.96
N CYS A 136 11.66 -8.79 17.78
CA CYS A 136 12.64 -8.71 18.87
C CYS A 136 12.02 -8.68 20.28
N GLY A 137 10.69 -8.61 20.40
CA GLY A 137 9.98 -8.54 21.67
C GLY A 137 10.09 -7.19 22.41
N SER A 138 10.85 -6.22 21.88
CA SER A 138 10.95 -4.90 22.48
C SER A 138 9.60 -4.17 22.47
N PRO A 139 9.35 -3.25 23.43
CA PRO A 139 8.13 -2.46 23.41
C PRO A 139 7.95 -1.71 22.09
N ALA A 140 6.72 -1.67 21.60
CA ALA A 140 6.31 -0.82 20.49
C ALA A 140 5.54 0.37 21.07
N VAL A 141 6.05 1.57 20.84
CA VAL A 141 5.47 2.80 21.36
C VAL A 141 4.92 3.65 20.22
N ARG A 142 3.88 4.41 20.54
CA ARG A 142 3.31 5.42 19.66
C ARG A 142 3.50 6.77 20.33
N GLU A 143 4.19 7.68 19.68
CA GLU A 143 4.38 9.03 20.18
C GLU A 143 3.09 9.85 20.04
N GLU A 144 2.90 10.82 20.91
CA GLU A 144 1.73 11.69 20.88
C GLU A 144 1.69 12.47 19.56
N GLY A 145 0.56 12.36 18.83
CA GLY A 145 0.39 12.96 17.52
C GLY A 145 0.85 12.11 16.33
N GLU A 146 1.53 10.98 16.55
CA GLU A 146 1.87 10.04 15.48
C GLU A 146 0.78 8.96 15.28
N ALA A 147 0.60 8.53 14.03
CA ALA A 147 -0.32 7.44 13.69
C ALA A 147 0.33 6.06 13.77
N ASP A 148 1.65 5.99 13.87
CA ASP A 148 2.44 4.78 13.73
C ASP A 148 3.05 4.33 15.05
N TYR A 149 2.95 3.02 15.33
CA TYR A 149 3.74 2.38 16.39
C TYR A 149 5.15 2.11 15.90
N ARG A 150 6.14 2.29 16.77
CA ARG A 150 7.56 2.03 16.48
C ARG A 150 8.18 1.10 17.51
N CYS A 151 8.93 0.14 17.01
CA CYS A 151 9.77 -0.73 17.84
C CYS A 151 10.92 0.08 18.41
N THR A 152 11.10 0.04 19.75
CA THR A 152 12.19 0.72 20.46
C THR A 152 13.52 -0.02 20.43
N GLY A 153 13.58 -1.23 19.85
CA GLY A 153 14.78 -2.07 19.80
C GLY A 153 15.93 -1.53 18.93
N GLY A 154 15.68 -0.54 18.06
CA GLY A 154 16.71 0.07 17.21
C GLY A 154 17.55 -0.99 16.46
N LEU A 155 18.86 -0.84 16.45
CA LEU A 155 19.79 -1.76 15.80
C LEU A 155 19.84 -3.17 16.42
N PHE A 156 19.34 -3.36 17.63
CA PHE A 156 19.19 -4.68 18.26
C PHE A 156 18.02 -5.47 17.67
N CYS A 157 17.10 -4.81 16.97
CA CYS A 157 16.02 -5.49 16.29
C CYS A 157 16.51 -6.06 14.95
N PRO A 158 16.48 -7.40 14.74
CA PRO A 158 16.94 -8.02 13.49
C PRO A 158 16.20 -7.52 12.26
N ALA A 159 14.94 -7.13 12.39
CA ALA A 159 14.17 -6.57 11.28
C ALA A 159 14.71 -5.19 10.87
N GLN A 160 15.02 -4.32 11.85
CA GLN A 160 15.55 -2.98 11.57
C GLN A 160 16.97 -3.04 11.00
N SER A 161 17.84 -3.84 11.61
CA SER A 161 19.23 -4.00 11.14
C SER A 161 19.32 -4.61 9.74
N LYS A 162 18.50 -5.63 9.44
CA LYS A 162 18.45 -6.24 8.11
C LYS A 162 18.03 -5.23 7.03
N GLN A 163 17.02 -4.42 7.31
CA GLN A 163 16.52 -3.45 6.33
C GLN A 163 17.36 -2.17 6.25
N ALA A 164 18.24 -1.91 7.21
CA ALA A 164 19.21 -0.82 7.14
C ALA A 164 20.38 -1.11 6.20
N LEU A 165 20.61 -2.41 5.85
CA LEU A 165 21.69 -2.88 4.99
C LEU A 165 21.29 -3.00 3.50
N ILE A 166 20.03 -2.78 3.18
CA ILE A 166 19.45 -2.81 1.83
C ILE A 166 19.14 -1.37 1.38
#